data_427d8f8bdfd7a9475c05ff4d88426e84
#
_entry.id   427d8f8bdfd7a9475c05ff4d88426e84
#
_cell.length_a   1.000
_cell.length_b   1.000
_cell.length_c   1.000
_cell.angle_alpha   90.00
_cell.angle_beta   90.00
_cell.angle_gamma   90.00
#
_symmetry.space_group_name_H-M   'P 1'
#
loop_
_entity.id
_entity.type
_entity.pdbx_description
1 polymer ?
#
loop_
_entity_poly.entity_id
_entity_poly.type
_entity_poly.pdbx_seq_one_letter_code
_entity_poly.pdbx_strand_id
1 'polypeptide(L)'
;MKNLKTPLRYPGGKSRAITKISEFFPDLSKYDQFREPFVGGGSVSLWVTKTYPDLLIWVNDLYEPLYNFWTQLQTSGSEMQDILTKIKEENPDPDKAKELFLECKNQVSTGDDLDRAVAFYTVSYTHLRAHETAYY
;
A
#
# COMPACT_ATOMS: atom_id res chain seq x y z
N MET A 1 -10.52 -13.85 11.41
CA MET A 1 -9.74 -12.66 10.95
C MET A 1 -10.04 -12.40 9.49
N LYS A 2 -10.48 -11.19 9.13
CA LYS A 2 -10.66 -10.80 7.72
C LYS A 2 -9.33 -10.98 6.98
N ASN A 3 -9.39 -11.37 5.72
CA ASN A 3 -8.21 -11.58 4.89
C ASN A 3 -7.41 -10.27 4.77
N LEU A 4 -6.29 -10.18 5.49
CA LEU A 4 -5.41 -9.01 5.45
C LEU A 4 -4.68 -9.03 4.10
N LYS A 5 -5.11 -8.16 3.19
CA LYS A 5 -4.50 -7.99 1.87
C LYS A 5 -3.86 -6.61 1.79
N THR A 6 -2.81 -6.50 1.00
CA THR A 6 -2.21 -5.18 0.75
C THR A 6 -3.25 -4.21 0.17
N PRO A 7 -3.34 -2.98 0.69
CA PRO A 7 -4.16 -1.93 0.10
C PRO A 7 -3.56 -1.39 -1.20
N LEU A 8 -2.24 -1.59 -1.41
CA LEU A 8 -1.53 -1.08 -2.57
C LEU A 8 -1.56 -2.04 -3.76
N ARG A 9 -1.82 -1.51 -4.93
CA ARG A 9 -1.51 -2.12 -6.20
C ARG A 9 -0.11 -1.66 -6.61
N TYR A 10 0.90 -2.41 -6.22
CA TYR A 10 2.29 -2.02 -6.41
C TYR A 10 2.97 -2.93 -7.45
N PRO A 11 3.75 -2.36 -8.42
CA PRO A 11 4.48 -3.14 -9.41
C PRO A 11 5.40 -4.15 -8.72
N GLY A 12 5.40 -5.39 -9.18
CA GLY A 12 6.16 -6.47 -8.54
C GLY A 12 5.60 -6.98 -7.22
N GLY A 13 4.38 -6.56 -6.85
CA GLY A 13 3.69 -7.04 -5.65
C GLY A 13 3.55 -8.57 -5.63
N LYS A 14 3.82 -9.18 -4.47
CA LYS A 14 3.90 -10.64 -4.30
C LYS A 14 2.62 -11.29 -3.78
N SER A 15 1.48 -10.57 -3.87
CA SER A 15 0.19 -11.05 -3.32
C SER A 15 -0.27 -12.40 -3.87
N ARG A 16 0.07 -12.71 -5.14
CA ARG A 16 -0.24 -14.00 -5.76
C ARG A 16 0.81 -15.07 -5.48
N ALA A 17 2.04 -14.65 -5.20
CA ALA A 17 3.18 -15.55 -5.03
C ALA A 17 3.44 -15.91 -3.56
N ILE A 18 2.90 -15.14 -2.61
CA ILE A 18 3.25 -15.27 -1.19
C ILE A 18 2.98 -16.68 -0.64
N THR A 19 1.93 -17.34 -1.07
CA THR A 19 1.63 -18.71 -0.64
C THR A 19 2.75 -19.69 -1.03
N LYS A 20 3.29 -19.53 -2.23
CA LYS A 20 4.42 -20.37 -2.69
C LYS A 20 5.75 -19.95 -2.05
N ILE A 21 5.97 -18.65 -1.89
CA ILE A 21 7.19 -18.12 -1.28
C ILE A 21 7.29 -18.56 0.18
N SER A 22 6.18 -18.57 0.91
CA SER A 22 6.13 -18.92 2.32
C SER A 22 6.49 -20.39 2.61
N GLU A 23 6.35 -21.27 1.62
CA GLU A 23 6.77 -22.68 1.74
C GLU A 23 8.29 -22.83 1.93
N PHE A 24 9.05 -21.82 1.52
CA PHE A 24 10.51 -21.76 1.65
C PHE A 24 10.99 -20.98 2.88
N PHE A 25 10.08 -20.42 3.67
CA PHE A 25 10.46 -19.73 4.89
C PHE A 25 10.86 -20.74 5.97
N PRO A 26 11.86 -20.40 6.80
CA PRO A 26 12.09 -21.15 8.01
C PRO A 26 10.88 -20.99 8.95
N ASP A 27 10.82 -21.81 9.98
CA ASP A 27 9.83 -21.66 11.04
C ASP A 27 10.06 -20.33 11.80
N LEU A 28 9.27 -19.32 11.46
CA LEU A 28 9.43 -17.98 11.99
C LEU A 28 9.02 -17.87 13.47
N SER A 29 8.34 -18.86 14.03
CA SER A 29 8.01 -18.89 15.46
C SER A 29 9.24 -18.97 16.38
N LYS A 30 10.40 -19.29 15.82
CA LYS A 30 11.69 -19.38 16.52
C LYS A 30 12.46 -18.06 16.59
N TYR A 31 11.91 -16.98 16.02
CA TYR A 31 12.56 -15.68 15.94
C TYR A 31 11.71 -14.62 16.66
N ASP A 32 12.38 -13.58 17.17
CA ASP A 32 11.74 -12.44 17.83
C ASP A 32 11.32 -11.35 16.87
N GLN A 33 11.96 -11.30 15.70
CA GLN A 33 11.75 -10.24 14.71
C GLN A 33 11.77 -10.77 13.28
N PHE A 34 10.94 -10.17 12.44
CA PHE A 34 11.02 -10.26 10.99
C PHE A 34 11.34 -8.90 10.39
N ARG A 35 12.32 -8.84 9.49
CA ARG A 35 12.75 -7.59 8.87
C ARG A 35 12.63 -7.67 7.35
N GLU A 36 11.89 -6.74 6.76
CA GLU A 36 11.73 -6.59 5.30
C GLU A 36 12.27 -5.24 4.86
N PRO A 37 13.55 -5.16 4.39
CA PRO A 37 14.19 -3.89 3.99
C PRO A 37 13.60 -3.26 2.73
N PHE A 38 12.90 -4.04 1.90
CA PHE A 38 12.30 -3.65 0.63
C PHE A 38 10.82 -4.04 0.64
N VAL A 39 10.01 -3.35 1.46
CA VAL A 39 8.62 -3.75 1.74
C VAL A 39 7.72 -3.66 0.50
N GLY A 40 7.96 -2.72 -0.39
CA GLY A 40 7.15 -2.53 -1.58
C GLY A 40 5.65 -2.49 -1.25
N GLY A 41 4.86 -3.32 -1.92
CA GLY A 41 3.42 -3.46 -1.67
C GLY A 41 3.05 -4.16 -0.36
N GLY A 42 4.00 -4.57 0.49
CA GLY A 42 3.77 -5.10 1.83
C GLY A 42 3.15 -6.51 1.91
N SER A 43 3.06 -7.23 0.80
CA SER A 43 2.38 -8.53 0.77
C SER A 43 3.03 -9.57 1.69
N VAL A 44 4.36 -9.56 1.78
CA VAL A 44 5.11 -10.51 2.61
C VAL A 44 4.92 -10.16 4.09
N SER A 45 5.19 -8.91 4.48
CA SER A 45 5.04 -8.44 5.86
C SER A 45 3.61 -8.64 6.37
N LEU A 46 2.60 -8.36 5.55
CA LEU A 46 1.20 -8.58 5.93
C LEU A 46 0.87 -10.08 6.11
N TRP A 47 1.45 -10.93 5.28
CA TRP A 47 1.30 -12.38 5.45
C TRP A 47 1.97 -12.86 6.75
N VAL A 48 3.18 -12.35 7.04
CA VAL A 48 3.89 -12.68 8.29
C VAL A 48 3.10 -12.20 9.50
N THR A 49 2.62 -10.95 9.51
CA THR A 49 1.78 -10.40 10.59
C THR A 49 0.55 -11.26 10.87
N LYS A 50 -0.09 -11.76 9.82
CA LYS A 50 -1.26 -12.63 9.95
C LYS A 50 -0.93 -14.01 10.50
N THR A 51 0.20 -14.57 10.06
CA THR A 51 0.58 -15.96 10.38
C THR A 51 1.28 -16.06 11.74
N TYR A 52 2.02 -15.03 12.10
CA TYR A 52 2.82 -14.94 13.34
C TYR A 52 2.51 -13.60 14.04
N PRO A 53 1.35 -13.46 14.70
CA PRO A 53 0.87 -12.19 15.25
C PRO A 53 1.75 -11.63 16.38
N ASP A 54 2.51 -12.47 17.06
CA ASP A 54 3.40 -12.07 18.16
C ASP A 54 4.80 -11.67 17.67
N LEU A 55 5.09 -11.85 16.39
CA LEU A 55 6.39 -11.53 15.82
C LEU A 55 6.52 -10.02 15.55
N LEU A 56 7.58 -9.41 16.05
CA LEU A 56 7.86 -8.00 15.77
C LEU A 56 8.24 -7.83 14.30
N ILE A 57 7.47 -7.03 13.57
CA ILE A 57 7.71 -6.77 12.15
C ILE A 57 8.37 -5.41 11.98
N TRP A 58 9.55 -5.40 11.35
CA TRP A 58 10.23 -4.20 10.91
C TRP A 58 10.23 -4.14 9.40
N VAL A 59 9.74 -3.04 8.84
CA VAL A 59 9.68 -2.80 7.40
C VAL A 59 10.42 -1.53 7.03
N ASN A 60 10.99 -1.51 5.84
CA ASN A 60 11.62 -0.34 5.25
C ASN A 60 11.46 -0.35 3.73
N ASP A 61 11.58 0.81 3.13
CA ASP A 61 11.77 0.98 1.69
C ASP A 61 12.62 2.22 1.43
N LEU A 62 13.38 2.22 0.35
CA LEU A 62 14.19 3.37 -0.05
C LEU A 62 13.32 4.48 -0.68
N TYR A 63 12.21 4.10 -1.28
CA TYR A 63 11.30 5.05 -1.93
C TYR A 63 10.47 5.80 -0.89
N GLU A 64 10.84 7.02 -0.62
CA GLU A 64 10.29 7.85 0.47
C GLU A 64 8.76 7.98 0.43
N PRO A 65 8.08 8.22 -0.72
CA PRO A 65 6.63 8.30 -0.74
C PRO A 65 5.94 6.99 -0.31
N LEU A 66 6.53 5.85 -0.62
CA LEU A 66 6.03 4.54 -0.19
C LEU A 66 6.24 4.33 1.31
N TYR A 67 7.42 4.67 1.82
CA TYR A 67 7.72 4.64 3.25
C TYR A 67 6.76 5.55 4.03
N ASN A 68 6.55 6.77 3.57
CA ASN A 68 5.60 7.70 4.17
C ASN A 68 4.17 7.13 4.17
N PHE A 69 3.72 6.53 3.08
CA PHE A 69 2.42 5.87 3.00
C PHE A 69 2.25 4.82 4.11
N TRP A 70 3.21 3.91 4.28
CA TRP A 70 3.14 2.88 5.31
C TRP A 70 3.17 3.46 6.72
N THR A 71 3.93 4.52 6.95
CA THR A 71 3.98 5.24 8.23
C THR A 71 2.63 5.89 8.54
N GLN A 72 2.05 6.63 7.60
CA GLN A 72 0.76 7.29 7.78
C GLN A 72 -0.39 6.29 7.93
N LEU A 73 -0.34 5.16 7.23
CA LEU A 73 -1.33 4.10 7.40
C LEU A 73 -1.33 3.54 8.83
N GLN A 74 -0.18 3.45 9.49
CA GLN A 74 -0.06 3.00 10.88
C GLN A 74 -0.51 4.06 11.89
N THR A 75 -0.16 5.32 11.68
CA THR A 75 -0.36 6.40 12.65
C THR A 75 -1.67 7.15 12.47
N SER A 76 -2.18 7.26 11.25
CA SER A 76 -3.33 8.07 10.86
C SER A 76 -4.30 7.32 9.93
N GLY A 77 -4.35 5.98 10.02
CA GLY A 77 -5.09 5.13 9.09
C GLY A 77 -6.59 5.43 9.01
N SER A 78 -7.26 5.75 10.12
CA SER A 78 -8.68 6.14 10.13
C SER A 78 -8.90 7.43 9.37
N GLU A 79 -8.12 8.47 9.66
CA GLU A 79 -8.22 9.77 8.99
C GLU A 79 -7.94 9.65 7.49
N MET A 80 -6.90 8.89 7.14
CA MET A 80 -6.58 8.56 5.76
C MET A 80 -7.73 7.87 5.03
N GLN A 81 -8.40 6.91 5.69
CA GLN A 81 -9.57 6.22 5.14
C GLN A 81 -10.73 7.18 4.87
N ASP A 82 -11.01 8.08 5.80
CA ASP A 82 -12.10 9.07 5.65
C ASP A 82 -11.84 10.00 4.47
N ILE A 83 -10.61 10.51 4.33
CA ILE A 83 -10.19 11.35 3.20
C ILE A 83 -10.32 10.59 1.87
N LEU A 84 -9.83 9.37 1.79
CA LEU A 84 -9.91 8.55 0.57
C LEU A 84 -11.35 8.19 0.20
N THR A 85 -12.21 7.95 1.16
CA THR A 85 -13.64 7.71 0.94
C THR A 85 -14.30 8.93 0.32
N LYS A 86 -14.05 10.11 0.87
CA LYS A 86 -14.56 11.37 0.35
C LYS A 86 -14.08 11.65 -1.07
N ILE A 87 -12.77 11.49 -1.33
CA ILE A 87 -12.19 11.63 -2.68
C ILE A 87 -12.90 10.72 -3.68
N LYS A 88 -13.18 9.47 -3.31
CA LYS A 88 -13.86 8.51 -4.17
C LYS A 88 -15.30 8.91 -4.47
N GLU A 89 -16.03 9.42 -3.47
CA GLU A 89 -17.40 9.88 -3.62
C GLU A 89 -17.51 11.14 -4.51
N GLU A 90 -16.54 12.05 -4.40
CA GLU A 90 -16.50 13.29 -5.18
C GLU A 90 -16.03 13.08 -6.64
N ASN A 91 -15.37 11.96 -6.94
CA ASN A 91 -14.80 11.66 -8.26
C ASN A 91 -15.31 10.31 -8.82
N PRO A 92 -16.62 10.14 -9.04
CA PRO A 92 -17.19 8.89 -9.55
C PRO A 92 -16.89 8.64 -11.04
N ASP A 93 -16.57 9.68 -11.79
CA ASP A 93 -16.39 9.69 -13.24
C ASP A 93 -14.91 9.39 -13.61
N PRO A 94 -14.64 8.54 -14.64
CA PRO A 94 -13.30 8.27 -15.14
C PRO A 94 -12.51 9.51 -15.58
N ASP A 95 -13.17 10.50 -16.19
CA ASP A 95 -12.49 11.75 -16.63
C ASP A 95 -12.03 12.58 -15.43
N LYS A 96 -12.88 12.71 -14.41
CA LYS A 96 -12.49 13.36 -13.14
C LYS A 96 -11.36 12.59 -12.44
N ALA A 97 -11.37 11.27 -12.51
CA ALA A 97 -10.30 10.46 -11.96
C ALA A 97 -8.94 10.71 -12.63
N LYS A 98 -8.94 11.05 -13.93
CA LYS A 98 -7.72 11.43 -14.66
C LYS A 98 -7.18 12.79 -14.23
N GLU A 99 -8.06 13.78 -14.06
CA GLU A 99 -7.68 15.09 -13.54
C GLU A 99 -7.10 14.98 -12.11
N LEU A 100 -7.78 14.23 -11.26
CA LEU A 100 -7.33 13.93 -9.91
C LEU A 100 -5.96 13.23 -9.90
N PHE A 101 -5.72 12.30 -10.83
CA PHE A 101 -4.42 11.62 -10.95
C PHE A 101 -3.30 12.64 -11.21
N LEU A 102 -3.51 13.59 -12.13
CA LEU A 102 -2.50 14.59 -12.46
C LEU A 102 -2.24 15.54 -11.29
N GLU A 103 -3.28 15.94 -10.57
CA GLU A 103 -3.18 16.75 -9.37
C GLU A 103 -2.42 16.01 -8.27
N CYS A 104 -2.83 14.80 -7.92
CA CYS A 104 -2.19 13.96 -6.90
C CYS A 104 -0.72 13.64 -7.23
N LYS A 105 -0.39 13.48 -8.52
CA LYS A 105 1.01 13.27 -8.96
C LYS A 105 1.94 14.41 -8.54
N ASN A 106 1.44 15.64 -8.55
CA ASN A 106 2.19 16.79 -8.08
C ASN A 106 2.22 16.87 -6.54
N GLN A 107 1.17 16.41 -5.87
CA GLN A 107 1.03 16.45 -4.41
C GLN A 107 1.85 15.39 -3.67
N VAL A 108 2.29 14.31 -4.32
CA VAL A 108 3.12 13.27 -3.70
C VAL A 108 4.40 13.83 -3.06
N SER A 109 4.90 14.94 -3.56
CA SER A 109 6.13 15.59 -3.07
C SER A 109 5.87 16.94 -2.38
N THR A 110 4.60 17.35 -2.22
CA THR A 110 4.22 18.65 -1.64
C THR A 110 3.10 18.47 -0.62
N GLY A 111 3.08 19.28 0.40
CA GLY A 111 2.11 19.18 1.50
C GLY A 111 2.65 18.45 2.72
N ASP A 112 1.80 18.19 3.69
CA ASP A 112 2.16 17.42 4.87
C ASP A 112 2.21 15.90 4.58
N ASP A 113 2.69 15.13 5.54
CA ASP A 113 2.94 13.70 5.35
C ASP A 113 1.65 12.92 5.09
N LEU A 114 0.52 13.30 5.66
CA LEU A 114 -0.76 12.66 5.46
C LEU A 114 -1.31 12.96 4.05
N ASP A 115 -1.27 14.22 3.62
CA ASP A 115 -1.68 14.63 2.27
C ASP A 115 -0.86 13.91 1.20
N ARG A 116 0.44 13.81 1.40
CA ARG A 116 1.36 13.10 0.52
C ARG A 116 1.06 11.61 0.45
N ALA A 117 0.73 10.99 1.57
CA ALA A 117 0.35 9.58 1.63
C ALA A 117 -0.98 9.30 0.92
N VAL A 118 -1.98 10.17 1.09
CA VAL A 118 -3.26 10.11 0.38
C VAL A 118 -3.04 10.26 -1.14
N ALA A 119 -2.23 11.23 -1.55
CA ALA A 119 -1.89 11.45 -2.96
C ALA A 119 -1.17 10.24 -3.56
N PHE A 120 -0.21 9.66 -2.83
CA PHE A 120 0.51 8.45 -3.24
C PHE A 120 -0.43 7.26 -3.46
N TYR A 121 -1.35 7.02 -2.53
CA TYR A 121 -2.35 5.96 -2.68
C TYR A 121 -3.24 6.19 -3.90
N THR A 122 -3.73 7.42 -4.07
CA THR A 122 -4.63 7.80 -5.17
C THR A 122 -3.94 7.61 -6.52
N VAL A 123 -2.68 8.01 -6.66
CA VAL A 123 -1.87 7.78 -7.87
C VAL A 123 -1.72 6.29 -8.15
N SER A 124 -1.39 5.50 -7.14
CA SER A 124 -1.19 4.05 -7.29
C SER A 124 -2.47 3.33 -7.73
N TYR A 125 -3.62 3.77 -7.23
CA TYR A 125 -4.92 3.18 -7.55
C TYR A 125 -5.42 3.57 -8.95
N THR A 126 -5.29 4.84 -9.33
CA THR A 126 -5.79 5.38 -10.61
C THR A 126 -4.94 4.96 -11.80
N HIS A 127 -3.61 4.88 -11.63
CA HIS A 127 -2.69 4.46 -12.68
C HIS A 127 -3.02 3.07 -13.25
N LEU A 128 -3.37 2.11 -12.40
CA LEU A 128 -3.69 0.75 -12.83
C LEU A 128 -5.08 0.64 -13.46
N ARG A 129 -6.02 1.48 -13.04
CA ARG A 129 -7.36 1.52 -13.64
C ARG A 129 -7.32 2.07 -15.07
N ALA A 130 -6.47 3.04 -15.36
CA ALA A 130 -6.25 3.57 -16.70
C ALA A 130 -5.64 2.53 -17.66
N HIS A 131 -4.81 1.62 -17.15
CA HIS A 131 -4.26 0.51 -17.94
C HIS A 131 -5.26 -0.62 -18.17
N GLU A 132 -6.16 -0.91 -17.24
CA GLU A 132 -7.21 -1.94 -17.40
C GLU A 132 -8.24 -1.54 -18.48
N THR A 133 -8.53 -0.25 -18.65
CA THR A 133 -9.46 0.25 -19.68
C THR A 133 -8.85 0.41 -21.08
N ALA A 134 -7.54 0.33 -21.20
CA ALA A 134 -6.85 0.42 -22.50
C ALA A 134 -6.73 -0.94 -23.24
N TYR A 135 -7.19 -2.03 -22.63
CA TYR A 135 -7.15 -3.38 -23.20
C TYR A 135 -8.53 -3.95 -23.62
N TYR A 136 -9.57 -3.08 -23.71
CA TYR A 136 -10.88 -3.47 -24.25
C TYR A 136 -11.27 -2.59 -25.44
#